data_37b8425417fdfbf84d88080b41c3d962
#
_entry.id   37b8425417fdfbf84d88080b41c3d962
#
_cell.length_a   1.000
_cell.length_b   1.000
_cell.length_c   1.000
_cell.angle_alpha   90.00
_cell.angle_beta   90.00
_cell.angle_gamma   90.00
#
_symmetry.space_group_name_H-M   'P 1'
#
loop_
_entity.id
_entity.type
_entity.pdbx_description
1 polymer ?
#
loop_
_entity_poly.entity_id
_entity_poly.type
_entity_poly.pdbx_seq_one_letter_code
_entity_poly.pdbx_strand_id
1 'polypeptide(L)'
;MGRSRKFKSAKALKEAWEAFKTECDNRKVLTHEFSSKNSEFVSKELKRSITYTIEGFCVFADISRASFYEYYANDERYADTVTRMKEECEVDARKKFELQIIPSQLAGLWMSNYGYT
;
A
#
# COMPACT_ATOMS: atom_id res chain seq x y z
N MET A 1 -19.91 -20.96 -13.70
CA MET A 1 -18.67 -21.41 -13.15
C MET A 1 -17.82 -20.24 -12.67
N GLY A 2 -17.46 -20.23 -11.40
CA GLY A 2 -16.68 -19.14 -10.84
C GLY A 2 -15.24 -19.18 -11.31
N ARG A 3 -14.61 -18.00 -11.34
CA ARG A 3 -13.17 -17.93 -11.60
C ARG A 3 -12.41 -18.56 -10.45
N SER A 4 -11.30 -19.20 -10.77
CA SER A 4 -10.37 -19.65 -9.74
C SER A 4 -9.86 -18.45 -8.97
N ARG A 5 -9.78 -18.58 -7.66
CA ARG A 5 -9.18 -17.55 -6.84
C ARG A 5 -7.68 -17.49 -7.13
N LYS A 6 -7.15 -16.29 -7.22
CA LYS A 6 -5.72 -16.09 -7.42
C LYS A 6 -4.92 -16.63 -6.25
N PHE A 7 -5.40 -16.38 -5.02
CA PHE A 7 -4.78 -16.91 -3.81
C PHE A 7 -5.63 -18.05 -3.27
N LYS A 8 -5.11 -19.26 -3.35
CA LYS A 8 -5.85 -20.46 -2.99
C LYS A 8 -5.92 -20.73 -1.49
N SER A 9 -5.19 -19.97 -0.70
CA SER A 9 -5.19 -20.09 0.76
C SER A 9 -4.87 -18.76 1.40
N ALA A 10 -5.21 -18.63 2.68
CA ALA A 10 -4.86 -17.46 3.46
C ALA A 10 -3.35 -17.27 3.52
N LYS A 11 -2.61 -18.36 3.57
CA LYS A 11 -1.14 -18.31 3.54
C LYS A 11 -0.63 -17.69 2.25
N ALA A 12 -1.20 -18.08 1.10
CA ALA A 12 -0.80 -17.52 -0.19
C ALA A 12 -1.11 -16.02 -0.26
N LEU A 13 -2.27 -15.61 0.26
CA LEU A 13 -2.62 -14.20 0.34
C LEU A 13 -1.64 -13.43 1.22
N LYS A 14 -1.30 -13.99 2.37
CA LYS A 14 -0.34 -13.37 3.29
C LYS A 14 1.03 -13.22 2.65
N GLU A 15 1.51 -14.24 1.96
CA GLU A 15 2.79 -14.21 1.27
C GLU A 15 2.83 -13.10 0.21
N ALA A 16 1.75 -12.95 -0.55
CA ALA A 16 1.64 -11.88 -1.53
C ALA A 16 1.63 -10.50 -0.86
N TRP A 17 0.95 -10.38 0.26
CA TRP A 17 0.92 -9.14 1.04
C TRP A 17 2.32 -8.77 1.53
N GLU A 18 3.08 -9.74 2.05
CA GLU A 18 4.46 -9.50 2.49
C GLU A 18 5.35 -9.03 1.34
N ALA A 19 5.18 -9.63 0.15
CA ALA A 19 5.91 -9.22 -1.04
C ALA A 19 5.56 -7.78 -1.43
N PHE A 20 4.29 -7.43 -1.36
CA PHE A 20 3.84 -6.06 -1.65
C PHE A 20 4.45 -5.05 -0.67
N LYS A 21 4.45 -5.38 0.61
CA LYS A 21 5.04 -4.49 1.62
C LYS A 21 6.53 -4.28 1.36
N THR A 22 7.23 -5.34 1.02
CA THR A 22 8.66 -5.27 0.69
C THR A 22 8.89 -4.34 -0.51
N GLU A 23 8.07 -4.45 -1.53
CA GLU A 23 8.17 -3.56 -2.68
C GLU A 23 7.91 -2.11 -2.30
N CYS A 24 6.88 -1.86 -1.49
CA CYS A 24 6.58 -0.51 -1.01
C CYS A 24 7.73 0.10 -0.23
N ASP A 25 8.35 -0.71 0.64
CA ASP A 25 9.42 -0.24 1.52
C ASP A 25 10.71 0.05 0.75
N ASN A 26 10.93 -0.64 -0.35
CA ASN A 26 12.16 -0.55 -1.12
C ASN A 26 12.04 0.30 -2.38
N ARG A 27 10.85 0.85 -2.66
CA ARG A 27 10.65 1.63 -3.86
C ARG A 27 11.45 2.92 -3.80
N LYS A 28 12.14 3.21 -4.91
CA LYS A 28 12.97 4.40 -5.04
C LYS A 28 12.26 5.41 -5.93
N VAL A 29 12.33 6.67 -5.53
CA VAL A 29 11.76 7.77 -6.31
C VAL A 29 12.91 8.62 -6.84
N LEU A 30 12.93 8.86 -8.14
CA LEU A 30 13.88 9.77 -8.75
C LEU A 30 13.40 11.19 -8.56
N THR A 31 14.23 12.00 -7.90
CA THR A 31 13.95 13.40 -7.71
C THR A 31 14.87 14.20 -8.62
N HIS A 32 14.31 15.11 -9.43
CA HIS A 32 15.05 16.00 -10.30
C HIS A 32 15.13 17.36 -9.66
N GLU A 33 16.34 17.83 -9.42
CA GLU A 33 16.57 19.16 -8.88
C GLU A 33 17.37 19.98 -9.87
N PHE A 34 17.01 21.24 -10.02
CA PHE A 34 17.76 22.17 -10.84
C PHE A 34 18.88 22.78 -10.00
N SER A 35 20.11 22.63 -10.47
CA SER A 35 21.25 23.24 -9.82
C SER A 35 21.51 24.62 -10.42
N SER A 36 21.33 25.67 -9.64
CA SER A 36 21.57 27.03 -10.10
C SER A 36 23.03 27.32 -10.39
N LYS A 37 23.94 26.60 -9.73
CA LYS A 37 25.39 26.77 -9.96
C LYS A 37 25.83 26.25 -11.30
N ASN A 38 25.27 25.14 -11.73
CA ASN A 38 25.65 24.47 -12.97
C ASN A 38 24.64 24.63 -14.08
N SER A 39 23.49 25.23 -13.80
CA SER A 39 22.36 25.35 -14.71
C SER A 39 21.94 24.00 -15.29
N GLU A 40 22.06 22.96 -14.50
CA GLU A 40 21.75 21.58 -14.87
C GLU A 40 20.77 20.97 -13.90
N PHE A 41 19.99 20.01 -14.42
CA PHE A 41 19.17 19.18 -13.55
C PHE A 41 20.01 18.09 -12.95
N VAL A 42 19.97 17.98 -11.63
CA VAL A 42 20.63 16.90 -10.91
C VAL A 42 19.57 15.90 -10.52
N SER A 43 19.74 14.66 -10.98
CA SER A 43 18.85 13.58 -10.60
C SER A 43 19.38 12.91 -9.34
N LYS A 44 18.51 12.84 -8.32
CA LYS A 44 18.84 12.12 -7.09
C LYS A 44 17.87 10.97 -6.93
N GLU A 45 18.40 9.82 -6.59
CA GLU A 45 17.61 8.66 -6.25
C GLU A 45 17.38 8.66 -4.76
N LEU A 46 16.12 8.87 -4.36
CA LEU A 46 15.73 8.86 -2.96
C LEU A 46 14.93 7.61 -2.68
N LYS A 47 15.36 6.87 -1.67
CA LYS A 47 14.59 5.73 -1.20
C LYS A 47 13.44 6.25 -0.33
N ARG A 48 12.24 6.24 -0.89
CA ARG A 48 11.03 6.61 -0.17
C ARG A 48 10.10 5.42 -0.17
N SER A 49 9.65 5.02 1.00
CA SER A 49 8.66 3.97 1.08
C SER A 49 7.30 4.51 0.62
N ILE A 50 6.54 3.64 -0.04
CA ILE A 50 5.19 3.92 -0.49
C ILE A 50 4.25 3.44 0.61
N THR A 51 3.21 4.21 0.91
CA THR A 51 2.23 3.83 1.93
C THR A 51 1.45 2.60 1.50
N TYR A 52 1.28 1.66 2.41
CA TYR A 52 0.51 0.45 2.13
C TYR A 52 -0.96 0.79 2.01
N THR A 53 -1.59 0.34 0.93
CA THR A 53 -3.04 0.46 0.74
C THR A 53 -3.58 -0.83 0.13
N ILE A 54 -4.85 -1.10 0.40
CA ILE A 54 -5.50 -2.26 -0.21
C ILE A 54 -5.58 -2.07 -1.73
N GLU A 55 -5.86 -0.85 -2.18
CA GLU A 55 -5.90 -0.53 -3.61
C GLU A 55 -4.55 -0.78 -4.28
N GLY A 56 -3.47 -0.36 -3.64
CA GLY A 56 -2.11 -0.60 -4.15
C GLY A 56 -1.79 -2.08 -4.20
N PHE A 57 -2.20 -2.83 -3.18
CA PHE A 57 -2.05 -4.28 -3.17
C PHE A 57 -2.79 -4.93 -4.33
N CYS A 58 -4.02 -4.50 -4.59
CA CYS A 58 -4.81 -5.06 -5.69
C CYS A 58 -4.13 -4.83 -7.03
N VAL A 59 -3.57 -3.64 -7.25
CA VAL A 59 -2.81 -3.35 -8.48
C VAL A 59 -1.58 -4.26 -8.56
N PHE A 60 -0.84 -4.39 -7.48
CA PHE A 60 0.34 -5.24 -7.41
C PHE A 60 0.01 -6.70 -7.72
N ALA A 61 -1.08 -7.20 -7.17
CA ALA A 61 -1.50 -8.58 -7.34
C ALA A 61 -2.31 -8.83 -8.62
N ASP A 62 -2.59 -7.77 -9.37
CA ASP A 62 -3.37 -7.84 -10.60
C ASP A 62 -4.77 -8.42 -10.38
N ILE A 63 -5.45 -7.91 -9.37
CA ILE A 63 -6.85 -8.25 -9.10
C ILE A 63 -7.65 -6.97 -8.95
N SER A 64 -8.95 -7.01 -9.28
CA SER A 64 -9.80 -5.86 -9.05
C SER A 64 -10.13 -5.74 -7.56
N ARG A 65 -10.41 -4.51 -7.13
CA ARG A 65 -10.83 -4.26 -5.75
C ARG A 65 -12.13 -5.01 -5.44
N ALA A 66 -13.06 -5.05 -6.41
CA ALA A 66 -14.31 -5.79 -6.25
C ALA A 66 -14.04 -7.28 -6.02
N SER A 67 -13.14 -7.87 -6.82
CA SER A 67 -12.77 -9.29 -6.64
C SER A 67 -12.12 -9.53 -5.29
N PHE A 68 -11.26 -8.62 -4.84
CA PHE A 68 -10.62 -8.74 -3.54
C PHE A 68 -11.67 -8.81 -2.42
N TYR A 69 -12.63 -7.89 -2.42
CA TYR A 69 -13.66 -7.88 -1.39
C TYR A 69 -14.61 -9.07 -1.51
N GLU A 70 -14.98 -9.44 -2.73
CA GLU A 70 -15.88 -10.56 -2.94
C GLU A 70 -15.28 -11.90 -2.54
N TYR A 71 -14.04 -12.18 -2.95
CA TYR A 71 -13.45 -13.50 -2.78
C TYR A 71 -12.62 -13.66 -1.51
N TYR A 72 -12.16 -12.59 -0.93
CA TYR A 72 -11.26 -12.68 0.22
C TYR A 72 -11.80 -11.96 1.45
N ALA A 73 -12.18 -10.70 1.35
CA ALA A 73 -12.63 -9.95 2.51
C ALA A 73 -13.91 -10.51 3.12
N ASN A 74 -14.80 -11.04 2.28
CA ASN A 74 -16.08 -11.62 2.73
C ASN A 74 -16.00 -13.13 2.96
N ASP A 75 -14.85 -13.74 2.76
CA ASP A 75 -14.67 -15.18 2.94
C ASP A 75 -14.02 -15.43 4.31
N GLU A 76 -14.69 -16.21 5.12
CA GLU A 76 -14.27 -16.54 6.49
C GLU A 76 -12.84 -17.09 6.55
N ARG A 77 -12.44 -17.85 5.53
CA ARG A 77 -11.11 -18.45 5.47
C ARG A 77 -9.99 -17.41 5.34
N TYR A 78 -10.30 -16.24 4.80
CA TYR A 78 -9.35 -15.17 4.56
C TYR A 78 -9.57 -13.96 5.46
N ALA A 79 -10.65 -13.97 6.24
CA ALA A 79 -11.07 -12.78 7.01
C ALA A 79 -10.00 -12.27 7.96
N ASP A 80 -9.35 -13.16 8.68
CA ASP A 80 -8.29 -12.77 9.63
C ASP A 80 -7.10 -12.15 8.91
N THR A 81 -6.71 -12.72 7.79
CA THR A 81 -5.61 -12.19 6.98
C THR A 81 -5.95 -10.80 6.44
N VAL A 82 -7.17 -10.63 5.92
CA VAL A 82 -7.61 -9.34 5.39
C VAL A 82 -7.69 -8.29 6.49
N THR A 83 -8.20 -8.67 7.66
CA THR A 83 -8.25 -7.77 8.81
C THR A 83 -6.86 -7.30 9.19
N ARG A 84 -5.90 -8.21 9.22
CA ARG A 84 -4.51 -7.87 9.52
C ARG A 84 -3.91 -6.94 8.47
N MET A 85 -4.19 -7.18 7.20
CA MET A 85 -3.75 -6.31 6.12
C MET A 85 -4.25 -4.89 6.31
N LYS A 86 -5.52 -4.73 6.67
CA LYS A 86 -6.12 -3.42 6.93
C LYS A 86 -5.50 -2.75 8.14
N GLU A 87 -5.24 -3.49 9.20
CA GLU A 87 -4.58 -2.96 10.40
C GLU A 87 -3.17 -2.47 10.08
N GLU A 88 -2.44 -3.22 9.27
CA GLU A 88 -1.09 -2.82 8.87
C GLU A 88 -1.10 -1.56 7.99
N CYS A 89 -2.11 -1.40 7.14
CA CYS A 89 -2.29 -0.18 6.38
C CYS A 89 -2.49 1.03 7.30
N GLU A 90 -3.34 0.87 8.32
CA GLU A 90 -3.58 1.91 9.31
C GLU A 90 -2.32 2.31 10.05
N VAL A 91 -1.60 1.33 10.55
CA VAL A 91 -0.37 1.56 11.32
C VAL A 91 0.66 2.26 10.43
N ASP A 92 0.81 1.80 9.20
CA ASP A 92 1.77 2.38 8.27
C ASP A 92 1.43 3.84 7.94
N ALA A 93 0.16 4.13 7.67
CA ALA A 93 -0.28 5.50 7.38
C ALA A 93 -0.05 6.41 8.59
N ARG A 94 -0.33 5.91 9.78
CA ARG A 94 -0.15 6.66 11.01
C ARG A 94 1.33 6.99 11.26
N LYS A 95 2.21 6.00 11.07
CA LYS A 95 3.65 6.19 11.21
C LYS A 95 4.18 7.24 10.25
N LYS A 96 3.75 7.18 9.00
CA LYS A 96 4.19 8.13 7.98
C LYS A 96 3.69 9.53 8.24
N PHE A 97 2.50 9.64 8.80
CA PHE A 97 1.98 10.94 9.22
C PHE A 97 2.79 11.51 10.39
N GLU A 98 3.09 10.69 11.40
CA GLU A 98 3.89 11.08 12.55
C GLU A 98 5.30 11.53 12.15
N LEU A 99 5.84 10.94 11.10
CA LEU A 99 7.14 11.30 10.55
C LEU A 99 7.06 12.45 9.55
N GLN A 100 5.88 13.07 9.42
CA GLN A 100 5.61 14.19 8.50
C GLN A 100 5.85 13.85 7.03
N ILE A 101 5.72 12.57 6.69
CA ILE A 101 5.82 12.12 5.29
C ILE A 101 4.51 12.42 4.56
N ILE A 102 3.37 12.34 5.28
CA ILE A 102 2.04 12.67 4.76
C ILE A 102 1.69 14.07 5.25
N PRO A 103 1.39 15.03 4.34
CA PRO A 103 0.99 16.37 4.77
C PRO A 103 -0.22 16.35 5.70
N SER A 104 -0.18 17.18 6.73
CA SER A 104 -1.23 17.21 7.77
C SER A 104 -2.62 17.52 7.22
N GLN A 105 -2.72 18.34 6.17
CA GLN A 105 -4.01 18.64 5.56
C GLN A 105 -4.67 17.44 4.90
N LEU A 106 -3.90 16.40 4.60
CA LEU A 106 -4.42 15.17 4.01
C LEU A 106 -4.67 14.08 5.04
N ALA A 107 -4.23 14.28 6.29
CA ALA A 107 -4.31 13.26 7.32
C ALA A 107 -5.76 12.86 7.64
N GLY A 108 -6.67 13.84 7.71
CA GLY A 108 -8.08 13.57 7.99
C GLY A 108 -8.72 12.68 6.92
N LEU A 109 -8.46 13.01 5.65
CA LEU A 109 -8.98 12.22 4.53
C LEU A 109 -8.39 10.81 4.52
N TRP A 110 -7.10 10.72 4.76
CA TRP A 110 -6.38 9.45 4.81
C TRP A 110 -6.93 8.54 5.91
N MET A 111 -7.16 9.09 7.09
CA MET A 111 -7.70 8.34 8.22
C MET A 111 -9.17 7.95 8.02
N SER A 112 -9.97 8.79 7.38
CA SER A 112 -11.36 8.46 7.05
C SER A 112 -11.46 7.20 6.22
N ASN A 113 -10.50 6.97 5.33
CA ASN A 113 -10.48 5.78 4.48
C ASN A 113 -10.32 4.48 5.27
N TYR A 114 -9.88 4.58 6.52
CA TYR A 114 -9.70 3.42 7.40
C TYR A 114 -10.74 3.37 8.52
N GLY A 115 -11.78 4.19 8.42
CA GLY A 115 -12.86 4.18 9.39
C GLY A 115 -12.69 5.09 10.60
N TYR A 116 -11.70 5.97 10.58
CA TYR A 116 -11.54 7.00 11.61
C TYR A 116 -12.40 8.21 11.25
N THR A 117 -13.14 8.69 12.18
CA THR A 117 -13.99 9.86 11.97
C THR A 117 -13.54 11.03 12.83
#